data_3465274a4ad2e0d4e02cc1a250e647b5
#
_entry.id   3465274a4ad2e0d4e02cc1a250e647b5
#
_cell.length_a   1.000
_cell.length_b   1.000
_cell.length_c   1.000
_cell.angle_alpha   90.00
_cell.angle_beta   90.00
_cell.angle_gamma   90.00
#
_symmetry.space_group_name_H-M   'P 1'
#
loop_
_entity.id
_entity.type
_entity.pdbx_description
1 polymer ?
#
loop_
_entity_poly.entity_id
_entity_poly.type
_entity_poly.pdbx_seq_one_letter_code
_entity_poly.pdbx_strand_id
1 'polypeptide(L)'
;MQVALRLIATSCLGLLAAPVWSQDAYFSEPLWSENLSPLAGLVALPSQRSAQITPGLTAALHGAMANHWVSQDEADESVFFDGETGRVTAAFEYGFSDAHSFRLSIPWVSHSHGSLDGLINGWHALFGMSDGGRSRYPEDSFQYRYRRDEGEASLVQSGSGLGDVRAEWNTALIRAESHAVSASVGYKFSTGDDQVWLGSGAGDVFASLRFSGRHLSDLPLVWHGQLGYTYAGQSDLLGAAQRRNLWRAGLSVDWRLGQHWSLLGQIDGHAGVVDSALGAIGDGPSVLLSIGARYRLTPRWLIDVSFVEDIRVETAPDITFQATLRWQP
;
A
#
# COMPACT_ATOMS: atom_id res chain seq x y z
N MET A 1 -31.45 -18.76 12.00
CA MET A 1 -30.27 -18.15 11.31
C MET A 1 -30.05 -18.67 9.88
N GLN A 2 -30.98 -19.43 9.28
CA GLN A 2 -30.89 -19.93 7.89
C GLN A 2 -31.89 -19.31 6.92
N VAL A 3 -32.77 -18.43 7.34
CA VAL A 3 -33.81 -17.81 6.50
C VAL A 3 -33.42 -16.41 6.00
N ALA A 4 -32.53 -15.72 6.68
CA ALA A 4 -32.08 -14.38 6.28
C ALA A 4 -31.07 -14.35 5.11
N LEU A 5 -30.35 -15.47 4.88
CA LEU A 5 -29.31 -15.54 3.82
C LEU A 5 -29.89 -15.81 2.41
N ARG A 6 -31.16 -16.23 2.32
CA ARG A 6 -31.79 -16.53 1.00
C ARG A 6 -32.49 -15.33 0.33
N LEU A 7 -32.72 -14.24 1.06
CA LEU A 7 -33.40 -13.06 0.53
C LEU A 7 -32.44 -12.02 -0.08
N ILE A 8 -31.16 -12.08 0.22
CA ILE A 8 -30.14 -11.18 -0.36
C ILE A 8 -29.62 -11.70 -1.71
N ALA A 9 -29.68 -13.00 -1.95
CA ALA A 9 -29.19 -13.62 -3.19
C ALA A 9 -30.12 -13.42 -4.40
N THR A 10 -31.41 -13.11 -4.18
CA THR A 10 -32.40 -13.09 -5.28
C THR A 10 -32.61 -11.68 -5.85
N SER A 11 -32.16 -10.63 -5.19
CA SER A 11 -32.34 -9.24 -5.61
C SER A 11 -31.20 -8.66 -6.46
N CYS A 12 -30.06 -9.36 -6.56
CA CYS A 12 -28.89 -8.88 -7.33
C CYS A 12 -28.77 -9.48 -8.75
N LEU A 13 -29.66 -10.40 -9.14
CA LEU A 13 -29.55 -11.05 -10.46
C LEU A 13 -30.30 -10.31 -11.59
N GLY A 14 -30.91 -9.17 -11.34
CA GLY A 14 -31.72 -8.44 -12.31
C GLY A 14 -31.01 -7.37 -13.16
N LEU A 15 -29.71 -7.15 -13.00
CA LEU A 15 -28.97 -6.04 -13.64
C LEU A 15 -27.83 -6.48 -14.58
N LEU A 16 -27.84 -7.72 -15.06
CA LEU A 16 -26.84 -8.18 -16.04
C LEU A 16 -27.36 -8.05 -17.49
N ALA A 17 -27.79 -6.86 -17.89
CA ALA A 17 -27.73 -6.50 -19.30
C ALA A 17 -26.28 -6.09 -19.58
N ALA A 18 -25.47 -7.01 -20.14
CA ALA A 18 -24.11 -6.73 -20.57
C ALA A 18 -24.11 -5.61 -21.61
N PRO A 19 -23.58 -4.40 -21.33
CA PRO A 19 -23.39 -3.41 -22.37
C PRO A 19 -22.27 -3.89 -23.30
N VAL A 20 -22.47 -3.71 -24.60
CA VAL A 20 -21.42 -3.85 -25.60
C VAL A 20 -20.35 -2.82 -25.29
N TRP A 21 -19.22 -3.29 -24.77
CA TRP A 21 -18.08 -2.45 -24.44
C TRP A 21 -17.38 -2.00 -25.72
N SER A 22 -17.37 -0.71 -26.01
CA SER A 22 -16.42 -0.17 -26.96
C SER A 22 -15.00 -0.44 -26.44
N GLN A 23 -14.11 -0.82 -27.34
CA GLN A 23 -12.71 -1.19 -27.01
C GLN A 23 -11.83 0.03 -26.68
N ASP A 24 -12.35 1.05 -26.04
CA ASP A 24 -11.55 2.18 -25.60
C ASP A 24 -10.50 1.69 -24.60
N ALA A 25 -9.25 2.00 -24.90
CA ALA A 25 -8.09 1.65 -24.09
C ALA A 25 -8.28 2.16 -22.65
N TYR A 26 -8.89 1.34 -21.81
CA TYR A 26 -9.13 1.68 -20.43
C TYR A 26 -7.83 1.52 -19.66
N PHE A 27 -7.34 2.62 -19.13
CA PHE A 27 -6.24 2.60 -18.20
C PHE A 27 -6.66 1.85 -16.93
N SER A 28 -5.96 0.79 -16.58
CA SER A 28 -6.17 0.04 -15.36
C SER A 28 -4.84 -0.06 -14.62
N GLU A 29 -4.87 0.40 -13.38
CA GLU A 29 -3.78 0.26 -12.41
C GLU A 29 -4.32 -0.47 -11.19
N PRO A 30 -3.53 -1.26 -10.47
CA PRO A 30 -3.87 -1.73 -9.13
C PRO A 30 -4.20 -0.56 -8.19
N LEU A 31 -4.80 -0.86 -7.05
CA LEU A 31 -4.88 0.11 -5.95
C LEU A 31 -3.46 0.49 -5.53
N TRP A 32 -3.26 1.75 -5.13
CA TRP A 32 -2.01 2.12 -4.49
C TRP A 32 -2.06 1.67 -3.03
N SER A 33 -1.29 0.65 -2.69
CA SER A 33 -1.26 0.07 -1.35
C SER A 33 0.19 -0.11 -0.93
N GLU A 34 0.57 0.51 0.18
CA GLU A 34 1.88 0.40 0.82
C GLU A 34 1.69 0.16 2.31
N ASN A 35 2.55 -0.66 2.92
CA ASN A 35 2.55 -0.80 4.38
C ASN A 35 3.11 0.47 5.01
N LEU A 36 2.27 1.21 5.74
CA LEU A 36 2.63 2.45 6.42
C LEU A 36 3.00 2.24 7.89
N SER A 37 3.21 1.00 8.35
CA SER A 37 3.71 0.80 9.71
C SER A 37 5.03 1.54 9.92
N PRO A 38 5.32 2.04 11.12
CA PRO A 38 6.46 2.94 11.35
C PRO A 38 7.80 2.41 10.84
N LEU A 39 8.04 1.09 10.93
CA LEU A 39 9.29 0.50 10.45
C LEU A 39 9.24 0.12 8.96
N ALA A 40 8.12 -0.43 8.46
CA ALA A 40 7.99 -0.81 7.07
C ALA A 40 7.96 0.41 6.14
N GLY A 41 7.40 1.53 6.61
CA GLY A 41 7.36 2.80 5.89
C GLY A 41 8.73 3.41 5.57
N LEU A 42 9.79 2.97 6.25
CA LEU A 42 11.16 3.46 6.07
C LEU A 42 11.89 2.82 4.88
N VAL A 43 11.47 1.65 4.43
CA VAL A 43 12.15 0.91 3.34
C VAL A 43 11.36 0.98 2.04
N ALA A 44 12.02 0.76 0.91
CA ALA A 44 11.39 0.76 -0.39
C ALA A 44 10.58 -0.52 -0.62
N LEU A 45 9.29 -0.47 -0.31
CA LEU A 45 8.28 -1.50 -0.60
C LEU A 45 7.19 -0.92 -1.53
N PRO A 46 7.53 -0.57 -2.80
CA PRO A 46 6.58 0.11 -3.66
C PRO A 46 5.36 -0.75 -3.98
N SER A 47 4.21 -0.10 -4.05
CA SER A 47 2.92 -0.68 -4.41
C SER A 47 2.95 -1.45 -5.74
N GLN A 48 2.00 -2.37 -5.93
CA GLN A 48 1.75 -2.98 -7.23
C GLN A 48 1.48 -1.93 -8.30
N ARG A 49 1.82 -2.28 -9.54
CA ARG A 49 1.56 -1.46 -10.71
C ARG A 49 1.21 -2.30 -11.93
N SER A 50 0.53 -1.68 -12.87
CA SER A 50 0.30 -2.29 -14.17
C SER A 50 1.61 -2.61 -14.88
N ALA A 51 1.62 -3.72 -15.62
CA ALA A 51 2.70 -4.05 -16.54
C ALA A 51 2.63 -3.25 -17.86
N GLN A 52 1.52 -2.57 -18.14
CA GLN A 52 1.36 -1.74 -19.33
C GLN A 52 2.04 -0.39 -19.14
N ILE A 53 2.80 0.03 -20.15
CA ILE A 53 3.42 1.36 -20.21
C ILE A 53 2.59 2.23 -21.14
N THR A 54 2.14 3.36 -20.63
CA THR A 54 1.37 4.35 -21.41
C THR A 54 2.33 5.42 -21.95
N PRO A 55 2.42 5.62 -23.28
CA PRO A 55 3.20 6.72 -23.85
C PRO A 55 2.69 8.08 -23.38
N GLY A 56 3.62 9.01 -23.18
CA GLY A 56 3.32 10.35 -22.69
C GLY A 56 3.37 10.45 -21.16
N LEU A 57 2.94 11.60 -20.64
CA LEU A 57 2.94 11.87 -19.21
C LEU A 57 1.69 11.27 -18.56
N THR A 58 1.87 10.59 -17.45
CA THR A 58 0.80 10.26 -16.49
C THR A 58 1.17 10.80 -15.12
N ALA A 59 0.16 11.13 -14.31
CA ALA A 59 0.38 11.66 -12.98
C ALA A 59 -0.62 11.04 -11.99
N ALA A 60 -0.21 10.93 -10.74
CA ALA A 60 -1.08 10.52 -9.64
C ALA A 60 -0.78 11.33 -8.39
N LEU A 61 -1.82 11.67 -7.65
CA LEU A 61 -1.74 12.17 -6.29
C LEU A 61 -2.43 11.15 -5.39
N HIS A 62 -1.65 10.56 -4.49
CA HIS A 62 -2.11 9.54 -3.55
C HIS A 62 -2.02 10.07 -2.14
N GLY A 63 -3.09 9.94 -1.38
CA GLY A 63 -3.16 10.23 0.05
C GLY A 63 -3.54 8.96 0.81
N ALA A 64 -2.85 8.69 1.91
CA ALA A 64 -3.15 7.61 2.83
C ALA A 64 -3.01 8.06 4.27
N MET A 65 -3.88 7.55 5.15
CA MET A 65 -3.85 7.77 6.58
C MET A 65 -3.96 6.41 7.27
N ALA A 66 -2.95 6.05 8.02
CA ALA A 66 -2.83 4.78 8.73
C ALA A 66 -2.83 5.01 10.24
N ASN A 67 -3.62 4.23 10.96
CA ASN A 67 -3.61 4.21 12.41
C ASN A 67 -2.81 3.00 12.91
N HIS A 68 -2.02 3.19 13.96
CA HIS A 68 -1.15 2.18 14.54
C HIS A 68 -1.48 1.95 16.00
N TRP A 69 -1.67 0.69 16.34
CA TRP A 69 -1.70 0.22 17.71
C TRP A 69 -0.95 -1.10 17.80
N VAL A 70 0.26 -1.09 18.35
CA VAL A 70 1.09 -2.27 18.57
C VAL A 70 1.75 -2.16 19.92
N SER A 71 1.63 -3.17 20.77
CA SER A 71 2.28 -3.24 22.07
C SER A 71 2.71 -4.66 22.35
N GLN A 72 4.01 -4.93 22.27
CA GLN A 72 4.60 -6.21 22.64
C GLN A 72 5.90 -6.00 23.37
N ASP A 73 6.11 -6.74 24.46
CA ASP A 73 7.27 -6.64 25.34
C ASP A 73 7.80 -8.05 25.67
N GLU A 74 9.06 -8.28 25.33
CA GLU A 74 9.83 -9.47 25.68
C GLU A 74 11.09 -9.04 26.45
N ALA A 75 11.82 -9.98 27.05
CA ALA A 75 12.93 -9.67 27.97
C ALA A 75 13.96 -8.71 27.33
N ASP A 76 14.34 -8.95 26.09
CA ASP A 76 15.46 -8.29 25.41
C ASP A 76 14.98 -7.35 24.28
N GLU A 77 13.66 -7.32 23.99
CA GLU A 77 13.12 -6.57 22.88
C GLU A 77 11.69 -6.10 23.19
N SER A 78 11.35 -4.85 22.82
CA SER A 78 9.99 -4.36 22.93
C SER A 78 9.62 -3.40 21.81
N VAL A 79 8.34 -3.40 21.44
CA VAL A 79 7.75 -2.48 20.48
C VAL A 79 6.50 -1.84 21.07
N PHE A 80 6.39 -0.53 20.89
CA PHE A 80 5.18 0.22 21.20
C PHE A 80 4.95 1.25 20.11
N PHE A 81 3.89 1.08 19.34
CA PHE A 81 3.44 2.05 18.35
C PHE A 81 2.02 2.45 18.64
N ASP A 82 1.82 3.73 18.93
CA ASP A 82 0.54 4.37 19.15
C ASP A 82 0.55 5.72 18.45
N GLY A 83 -0.37 5.92 17.49
CA GLY A 83 -0.45 7.13 16.70
C GLY A 83 -0.85 6.91 15.25
N GLU A 84 -0.74 7.94 14.44
CA GLU A 84 -1.11 7.93 13.03
C GLU A 84 0.05 8.33 12.12
N THR A 85 0.10 7.67 10.94
CA THR A 85 0.97 8.06 9.84
C THR A 85 0.14 8.49 8.64
N GLY A 86 0.28 9.76 8.26
CA GLY A 86 -0.21 10.31 7.02
C GLY A 86 0.87 10.30 5.94
N ARG A 87 0.50 9.94 4.69
CA ARG A 87 1.40 10.05 3.54
C ARG A 87 0.65 10.60 2.34
N VAL A 88 1.17 11.68 1.75
CA VAL A 88 0.71 12.21 0.46
C VAL A 88 1.83 12.05 -0.53
N THR A 89 1.61 11.34 -1.64
CA THR A 89 2.64 11.09 -2.66
C THR A 89 2.21 11.65 -4.00
N ALA A 90 2.99 12.57 -4.55
CA ALA A 90 2.89 12.97 -5.95
C ALA A 90 3.78 12.05 -6.79
N ALA A 91 3.20 11.46 -7.84
CA ALA A 91 3.93 10.60 -8.74
C ALA A 91 3.72 11.03 -10.19
N PHE A 92 4.82 11.05 -10.92
CA PHE A 92 4.86 11.41 -12.35
C PHE A 92 5.57 10.29 -13.11
N GLU A 93 4.99 9.86 -14.21
CA GLU A 93 5.62 8.90 -15.08
C GLU A 93 5.57 9.38 -16.52
N TYR A 94 6.69 9.32 -17.20
CA TYR A 94 6.79 9.64 -18.61
C TYR A 94 7.15 8.39 -19.42
N GLY A 95 6.20 7.95 -20.23
CA GLY A 95 6.40 6.87 -21.21
C GLY A 95 7.06 7.46 -22.47
N PHE A 96 8.34 7.14 -22.67
CA PHE A 96 9.08 7.53 -23.89
C PHE A 96 8.51 6.81 -25.12
N SER A 97 7.95 5.64 -24.88
CA SER A 97 7.24 4.79 -25.83
C SER A 97 6.34 3.82 -25.05
N ASP A 98 5.70 2.89 -25.73
CA ASP A 98 5.01 1.74 -25.12
C ASP A 98 5.98 0.69 -24.52
N ALA A 99 7.30 0.87 -24.72
CA ALA A 99 8.34 -0.03 -24.24
C ALA A 99 9.07 0.46 -22.99
N HIS A 100 9.20 1.74 -22.80
CA HIS A 100 10.02 2.31 -21.73
C HIS A 100 9.36 3.52 -21.07
N SER A 101 9.43 3.58 -19.76
CA SER A 101 9.03 4.76 -18.98
C SER A 101 9.98 5.03 -17.82
N PHE A 102 9.93 6.25 -17.35
CA PHE A 102 10.57 6.67 -16.11
C PHE A 102 9.54 7.27 -15.17
N ARG A 103 9.58 6.85 -13.92
CA ARG A 103 8.69 7.32 -12.85
C ARG A 103 9.47 7.97 -11.74
N LEU A 104 8.93 9.07 -11.21
CA LEU A 104 9.36 9.76 -10.01
C LEU A 104 8.20 9.79 -9.01
N SER A 105 8.46 9.45 -7.74
CA SER A 105 7.49 9.50 -6.65
C SER A 105 8.05 10.32 -5.50
N ILE A 106 7.32 11.35 -5.08
CA ILE A 106 7.73 12.34 -4.09
C ILE A 106 6.73 12.30 -2.94
N PRO A 107 7.05 11.64 -1.81
CA PRO A 107 6.16 11.55 -0.66
C PRO A 107 6.36 12.73 0.30
N TRP A 108 5.26 13.21 0.86
CA TRP A 108 5.21 13.98 2.08
C TRP A 108 4.66 13.08 3.18
N VAL A 109 5.38 12.94 4.28
CA VAL A 109 5.03 12.05 5.40
C VAL A 109 4.73 12.89 6.63
N SER A 110 3.77 12.46 7.44
CA SER A 110 3.46 13.05 8.74
C SER A 110 3.21 11.98 9.78
N HIS A 111 3.70 12.18 10.99
CA HIS A 111 3.41 11.37 12.16
C HIS A 111 2.74 12.25 13.21
N SER A 112 1.63 11.80 13.76
CA SER A 112 0.83 12.57 14.73
C SER A 112 0.08 11.66 15.71
N HIS A 113 -0.39 12.29 16.78
CA HIS A 113 -1.30 11.71 17.75
C HIS A 113 -2.69 11.63 17.11
N GLY A 114 -3.06 11.11 16.25
CA GLY A 114 -4.25 10.77 15.55
C GLY A 114 -5.54 11.54 15.81
N SER A 115 -6.51 11.19 14.99
CA SER A 115 -7.90 11.64 15.07
C SER A 115 -8.86 10.50 14.74
N LEU A 116 -8.34 9.31 14.41
CA LEU A 116 -9.13 8.16 13.97
C LEU A 116 -9.56 7.24 15.12
N ASP A 117 -9.01 7.42 16.34
CA ASP A 117 -9.26 6.54 17.47
C ASP A 117 -10.76 6.36 17.78
N GLY A 118 -11.51 7.45 17.82
CA GLY A 118 -12.95 7.38 18.03
C GLY A 118 -13.71 6.66 16.90
N LEU A 119 -13.27 6.82 15.65
CA LEU A 119 -13.86 6.13 14.49
C LEU A 119 -13.56 4.61 14.57
N ILE A 120 -12.32 4.25 14.87
CA ILE A 120 -11.87 2.85 14.95
C ILE A 120 -12.53 2.14 16.13
N ASN A 121 -12.57 2.78 17.30
CA ASN A 121 -13.27 2.22 18.47
C ASN A 121 -14.76 1.99 18.20
N GLY A 122 -15.41 2.91 17.48
CA GLY A 122 -16.79 2.76 17.02
C GLY A 122 -16.98 1.61 16.04
N TRP A 123 -16.03 1.42 15.13
CA TRP A 123 -16.00 0.31 14.16
C TRP A 123 -15.82 -1.03 14.86
N HIS A 124 -14.82 -1.16 15.73
CA HIS A 124 -14.58 -2.37 16.49
C HIS A 124 -15.79 -2.76 17.35
N ALA A 125 -16.41 -1.79 18.01
CA ALA A 125 -17.64 -2.03 18.80
C ALA A 125 -18.80 -2.50 17.92
N LEU A 126 -18.96 -1.95 16.71
CA LEU A 126 -20.04 -2.33 15.78
C LEU A 126 -19.90 -3.77 15.28
N PHE A 127 -18.68 -4.24 15.04
CA PHE A 127 -18.40 -5.57 14.49
C PHE A 127 -17.97 -6.59 15.55
N GLY A 128 -17.88 -6.20 16.83
CA GLY A 128 -17.45 -7.07 17.93
C GLY A 128 -15.99 -7.50 17.82
N MET A 129 -15.15 -6.65 17.24
CA MET A 129 -13.72 -6.90 17.09
C MET A 129 -12.97 -6.58 18.38
N SER A 130 -11.83 -7.23 18.61
CA SER A 130 -10.94 -6.93 19.74
C SER A 130 -10.33 -5.55 19.58
N ASP A 131 -10.18 -4.83 20.71
CA ASP A 131 -9.46 -3.54 20.75
C ASP A 131 -7.94 -3.70 20.94
N GLY A 132 -7.42 -4.94 20.97
CA GLY A 132 -5.99 -5.21 21.19
C GLY A 132 -5.43 -4.67 22.51
N GLY A 133 -6.29 -4.24 23.44
CA GLY A 133 -5.87 -3.60 24.70
C GLY A 133 -5.70 -2.08 24.62
N ARG A 134 -6.05 -1.45 23.50
CA ARG A 134 -5.99 -0.01 23.26
C ARG A 134 -6.75 0.80 24.31
N SER A 135 -7.91 0.32 24.76
CA SER A 135 -8.74 1.00 25.78
C SER A 135 -8.04 1.24 27.13
N ARG A 136 -6.86 0.65 27.36
CA ARG A 136 -6.05 0.84 28.58
C ARG A 136 -5.16 2.07 28.53
N TYR A 137 -5.03 2.69 27.35
CA TYR A 137 -4.17 3.84 27.09
C TYR A 137 -4.99 5.07 26.74
N PRO A 138 -4.47 6.29 26.95
CA PRO A 138 -5.16 7.51 26.59
C PRO A 138 -5.42 7.56 25.07
N GLU A 139 -6.60 8.01 24.66
CA GLU A 139 -6.90 8.31 23.25
C GLU A 139 -6.01 9.49 22.77
N ASP A 140 -5.79 9.58 21.46
CA ASP A 140 -5.01 10.64 20.82
C ASP A 140 -3.57 10.76 21.36
N SER A 141 -2.95 9.64 21.75
CA SER A 141 -1.54 9.63 22.13
C SER A 141 -0.63 9.45 20.92
N PHE A 142 0.65 9.77 21.08
CA PHE A 142 1.65 9.57 20.03
C PHE A 142 2.96 9.10 20.63
N GLN A 143 3.31 7.86 20.31
CA GLN A 143 4.60 7.30 20.63
C GLN A 143 4.94 6.15 19.71
N TYR A 144 6.04 6.25 18.96
CA TYR A 144 6.67 5.12 18.30
C TYR A 144 7.96 4.78 19.01
N ARG A 145 8.10 3.55 19.49
CA ARG A 145 9.28 3.07 20.19
C ARG A 145 9.58 1.64 19.81
N TYR A 146 10.82 1.40 19.44
CA TYR A 146 11.39 0.08 19.23
C TYR A 146 12.68 -0.03 20.01
N ARG A 147 12.72 -0.92 20.99
CA ARG A 147 13.85 -1.13 21.91
C ARG A 147 14.42 -2.52 21.74
N ARG A 148 15.74 -2.63 21.74
CA ARG A 148 16.53 -3.85 21.83
C ARG A 148 17.66 -3.65 22.85
N ASP A 149 18.39 -4.73 23.18
CA ASP A 149 19.57 -4.66 24.05
C ASP A 149 20.63 -3.68 23.55
N GLU A 150 20.78 -3.56 22.22
CA GLU A 150 21.80 -2.72 21.59
C GLU A 150 21.40 -1.23 21.51
N GLY A 151 20.13 -0.90 21.74
CA GLY A 151 19.64 0.49 21.67
C GLY A 151 18.13 0.63 21.51
N GLU A 152 17.70 1.86 21.53
CA GLU A 152 16.30 2.25 21.39
C GLU A 152 16.15 3.28 20.26
N ALA A 153 15.21 3.04 19.35
CA ALA A 153 14.71 4.04 18.42
C ALA A 153 13.35 4.52 18.89
N SER A 154 13.18 5.82 19.07
CA SER A 154 11.92 6.38 19.56
C SER A 154 11.56 7.69 18.89
N LEU A 155 10.26 7.90 18.67
CA LEU A 155 9.67 9.13 18.18
C LEU A 155 8.47 9.46 19.06
N VAL A 156 8.56 10.56 19.81
CA VAL A 156 7.55 11.00 20.78
C VAL A 156 7.01 12.41 20.47
N GLN A 157 7.45 12.99 19.37
CA GLN A 157 6.99 14.30 18.91
C GLN A 157 6.46 14.17 17.49
N SER A 158 5.30 14.74 17.25
CA SER A 158 4.73 14.83 15.91
C SER A 158 5.66 15.56 14.97
N GLY A 159 5.74 15.09 13.74
CA GLY A 159 6.58 15.67 12.70
C GLY A 159 6.02 15.46 11.31
N SER A 160 6.39 16.31 10.38
CA SER A 160 6.05 16.13 8.97
C SER A 160 7.09 16.74 8.06
N GLY A 161 7.23 16.19 6.87
CA GLY A 161 8.17 16.70 5.88
C GLY A 161 8.27 15.80 4.66
N LEU A 162 9.27 16.12 3.83
CA LEU A 162 9.61 15.30 2.68
C LEU A 162 10.06 13.91 3.16
N GLY A 163 9.49 12.87 2.58
CA GLY A 163 9.96 11.50 2.77
C GLY A 163 11.01 11.10 1.74
N ASP A 164 11.33 9.81 1.68
CA ASP A 164 12.32 9.28 0.75
C ASP A 164 11.76 9.24 -0.68
N VAL A 165 12.34 10.04 -1.57
CA VAL A 165 11.99 10.12 -2.99
C VAL A 165 12.40 8.82 -3.69
N ARG A 166 11.57 8.35 -4.61
CA ARG A 166 11.84 7.14 -5.41
C ARG A 166 11.85 7.46 -6.90
N ALA A 167 12.86 6.95 -7.61
CA ALA A 167 12.94 6.96 -9.06
C ALA A 167 12.95 5.53 -9.58
N GLU A 168 12.27 5.29 -10.71
CA GLU A 168 12.08 3.96 -11.26
C GLU A 168 12.09 3.98 -12.79
N TRP A 169 12.85 3.08 -13.39
CA TRP A 169 12.84 2.80 -14.81
C TRP A 169 12.05 1.53 -15.09
N ASN A 170 11.14 1.58 -16.06
CA ASN A 170 10.29 0.48 -16.46
C ASN A 170 10.58 0.08 -17.91
N THR A 171 10.55 -1.23 -18.18
CA THR A 171 10.75 -1.81 -19.51
C THR A 171 9.70 -2.88 -19.77
N ALA A 172 8.94 -2.73 -20.84
CA ALA A 172 8.01 -3.75 -21.30
C ALA A 172 8.78 -4.93 -21.92
N LEU A 173 8.49 -6.13 -21.45
CA LEU A 173 9.05 -7.37 -21.95
C LEU A 173 8.08 -8.07 -22.93
N ILE A 174 6.78 -8.04 -22.63
CA ILE A 174 5.71 -8.58 -23.47
C ILE A 174 4.61 -7.52 -23.56
N ARG A 175 4.16 -7.27 -24.79
CA ARG A 175 3.10 -6.32 -25.13
C ARG A 175 2.12 -6.99 -26.08
N ALA A 176 1.20 -7.74 -25.53
CA ALA A 176 0.11 -8.34 -26.27
C ALA A 176 -1.21 -7.61 -26.00
N GLU A 177 -2.20 -7.80 -26.83
CA GLU A 177 -3.52 -7.15 -26.69
C GLU A 177 -4.21 -7.54 -25.37
N SER A 178 -4.10 -8.80 -24.95
CA SER A 178 -4.77 -9.34 -23.76
C SER A 178 -3.88 -9.39 -22.52
N HIS A 179 -2.57 -9.26 -22.64
CA HIS A 179 -1.64 -9.37 -21.53
C HIS A 179 -0.36 -8.58 -21.77
N ALA A 180 0.27 -8.19 -20.69
CA ALA A 180 1.54 -7.50 -20.67
C ALA A 180 2.45 -8.07 -19.58
N VAL A 181 3.77 -8.02 -19.80
CA VAL A 181 4.79 -8.28 -18.81
C VAL A 181 5.80 -7.15 -18.86
N SER A 182 6.19 -6.61 -17.72
CA SER A 182 7.24 -5.60 -17.63
C SER A 182 8.19 -5.87 -16.47
N ALA A 183 9.41 -5.38 -16.60
CA ALA A 183 10.39 -5.34 -15.52
C ALA A 183 10.68 -3.89 -15.14
N SER A 184 11.03 -3.68 -13.89
CA SER A 184 11.47 -2.37 -13.40
C SER A 184 12.67 -2.49 -12.48
N VAL A 185 13.46 -1.41 -12.44
CA VAL A 185 14.50 -1.19 -11.46
C VAL A 185 14.36 0.23 -10.94
N GLY A 186 14.54 0.42 -9.64
CA GLY A 186 14.41 1.72 -9.02
C GLY A 186 15.35 1.93 -7.85
N TYR A 187 15.39 3.16 -7.41
CA TYR A 187 16.19 3.61 -6.28
C TYR A 187 15.38 4.54 -5.38
N LYS A 188 15.46 4.30 -4.09
CA LYS A 188 14.96 5.19 -3.05
C LYS A 188 16.12 6.05 -2.55
N PHE A 189 15.97 7.35 -2.64
CA PHE A 189 16.94 8.32 -2.13
C PHE A 189 16.64 8.61 -0.66
N SER A 190 17.66 8.72 0.17
CA SER A 190 17.53 9.14 1.58
C SER A 190 17.32 10.65 1.67
N THR A 191 16.14 11.11 1.28
CA THR A 191 15.77 12.53 1.30
C THR A 191 14.93 12.90 2.52
N GLY A 192 14.33 11.92 3.17
CA GLY A 192 13.56 12.10 4.40
C GLY A 192 14.48 12.21 5.61
N ASP A 193 14.04 12.98 6.61
CA ASP A 193 14.72 13.11 7.89
C ASP A 193 14.50 11.85 8.74
N ASP A 194 15.57 11.12 9.03
CA ASP A 194 15.54 9.88 9.79
C ASP A 194 15.34 10.12 11.31
N GLN A 195 15.69 11.29 11.82
CA GLN A 195 15.50 11.64 13.23
C GLN A 195 14.02 11.74 13.62
N VAL A 196 13.17 12.07 12.65
CA VAL A 196 11.71 12.13 12.81
C VAL A 196 10.97 11.08 11.95
N TRP A 197 11.68 10.02 11.57
CA TRP A 197 11.17 8.83 10.88
C TRP A 197 10.48 9.12 9.53
N LEU A 198 10.82 10.20 8.85
CA LEU A 198 10.30 10.53 7.52
C LEU A 198 11.02 9.75 6.42
N GLY A 199 12.18 9.18 6.75
CA GLY A 199 13.01 8.33 5.90
C GLY A 199 13.91 7.44 6.75
N SER A 200 14.63 6.52 6.09
CA SER A 200 15.53 5.59 6.76
C SER A 200 16.96 6.11 6.97
N GLY A 201 17.29 7.29 6.44
CA GLY A 201 18.68 7.76 6.37
C GLY A 201 19.52 7.02 5.31
N ALA A 202 18.98 5.99 4.65
CA ALA A 202 19.71 5.14 3.72
C ALA A 202 18.99 4.98 2.38
N GLY A 203 19.75 4.75 1.32
CA GLY A 203 19.21 4.48 -0.02
C GLY A 203 18.93 3.00 -0.24
N ASP A 204 17.86 2.66 -0.96
CA ASP A 204 17.49 1.29 -1.29
C ASP A 204 17.46 1.09 -2.81
N VAL A 205 17.89 -0.08 -3.26
CA VAL A 205 17.70 -0.54 -4.65
C VAL A 205 16.54 -1.51 -4.68
N PHE A 206 15.63 -1.36 -5.63
CA PHE A 206 14.52 -2.29 -5.79
C PHE A 206 14.28 -2.66 -7.25
N ALA A 207 13.73 -3.85 -7.47
CA ALA A 207 13.33 -4.33 -8.78
C ALA A 207 11.97 -5.02 -8.70
N SER A 208 11.24 -5.06 -9.82
CA SER A 208 9.96 -5.77 -9.93
C SER A 208 9.81 -6.43 -11.29
N LEU A 209 9.10 -7.55 -11.29
CA LEU A 209 8.51 -8.18 -12.46
C LEU A 209 6.99 -8.07 -12.32
N ARG A 210 6.32 -7.52 -13.33
CA ARG A 210 4.89 -7.20 -13.33
C ARG A 210 4.19 -7.93 -14.44
N PHE A 211 2.96 -8.31 -14.15
CA PHE A 211 2.07 -9.02 -15.06
C PHE A 211 0.73 -8.31 -15.05
N SER A 212 0.11 -8.17 -16.21
CA SER A 212 -1.25 -7.64 -16.33
C SER A 212 -1.98 -8.39 -17.41
N GLY A 213 -3.27 -8.63 -17.21
CA GLY A 213 -4.09 -9.29 -18.21
C GLY A 213 -5.53 -8.82 -18.13
N ARG A 214 -6.26 -9.00 -19.27
CA ARG A 214 -7.67 -8.68 -19.43
C ARG A 214 -8.45 -9.96 -19.67
N HIS A 215 -9.75 -9.94 -19.33
CA HIS A 215 -10.69 -11.01 -19.58
C HIS A 215 -10.29 -12.34 -18.92
N LEU A 216 -10.50 -12.41 -17.59
CA LEU A 216 -10.51 -13.69 -16.91
C LEU A 216 -11.88 -14.34 -17.22
N SER A 217 -11.94 -15.26 -18.23
CA SER A 217 -13.18 -15.76 -18.82
C SER A 217 -14.04 -14.64 -19.47
N ASP A 218 -15.37 -14.76 -19.48
CA ASP A 218 -16.31 -13.80 -20.08
C ASP A 218 -16.60 -12.57 -19.18
N LEU A 219 -15.93 -12.48 -18.03
CA LEU A 219 -16.12 -11.37 -17.09
C LEU A 219 -15.24 -10.16 -17.48
N PRO A 220 -15.74 -8.93 -17.29
CA PRO A 220 -14.97 -7.71 -17.55
C PRO A 220 -13.95 -7.44 -16.45
N LEU A 221 -13.02 -8.39 -16.28
CA LEU A 221 -11.98 -8.34 -15.27
C LEU A 221 -10.63 -7.94 -15.88
N VAL A 222 -9.91 -7.09 -15.18
CA VAL A 222 -8.47 -6.85 -15.36
C VAL A 222 -7.77 -7.36 -14.12
N TRP A 223 -6.69 -8.09 -14.32
CA TRP A 223 -5.89 -8.60 -13.22
C TRP A 223 -4.46 -8.13 -13.34
N HIS A 224 -3.81 -7.99 -12.20
CA HIS A 224 -2.40 -7.65 -12.10
C HIS A 224 -1.70 -8.56 -11.11
N GLY A 225 -0.42 -8.80 -11.35
CA GLY A 225 0.46 -9.51 -10.43
C GLY A 225 1.81 -8.83 -10.39
N GLN A 226 2.48 -8.86 -9.26
CA GLN A 226 3.82 -8.33 -9.09
C GLN A 226 4.65 -9.25 -8.20
N LEU A 227 5.91 -9.48 -8.63
CA LEU A 227 6.97 -10.01 -7.81
C LEU A 227 8.04 -8.93 -7.70
N GLY A 228 8.57 -8.72 -6.51
CA GLY A 228 9.57 -7.68 -6.31
C GLY A 228 10.61 -8.09 -5.28
N TYR A 229 11.73 -7.39 -5.35
CA TYR A 229 12.84 -7.53 -4.44
C TYR A 229 13.42 -6.16 -4.13
N THR A 230 13.78 -5.93 -2.87
CA THR A 230 14.46 -4.73 -2.40
C THR A 230 15.72 -5.14 -1.65
N TYR A 231 16.83 -4.51 -2.00
CA TYR A 231 18.02 -4.49 -1.20
C TYR A 231 18.08 -3.14 -0.46
N ALA A 232 17.73 -3.18 0.82
CA ALA A 232 17.66 -1.99 1.67
C ALA A 232 19.07 -1.57 2.10
N GLY A 233 19.34 -0.26 2.02
CA GLY A 233 20.53 0.35 2.61
C GLY A 233 20.50 0.21 4.14
N GLN A 234 21.67 0.24 4.78
CA GLN A 234 21.76 0.15 6.22
C GLN A 234 21.27 1.45 6.85
N SER A 235 20.18 1.38 7.59
CA SER A 235 19.64 2.48 8.37
C SER A 235 20.22 2.47 9.77
N ASP A 236 20.69 3.63 10.25
CA ASP A 236 21.15 3.77 11.63
C ASP A 236 19.99 3.60 12.63
N LEU A 237 18.79 3.97 12.24
CA LEU A 237 17.57 3.85 13.04
C LEU A 237 17.19 2.40 13.32
N LEU A 238 17.34 1.50 12.34
CA LEU A 238 17.01 0.07 12.47
C LEU A 238 18.23 -0.74 12.94
N GLY A 239 19.42 -0.21 12.76
CA GLY A 239 20.67 -0.83 13.20
C GLY A 239 20.88 -2.24 12.66
N ALA A 240 21.43 -3.12 13.50
CA ALA A 240 21.68 -4.52 13.15
C ALA A 240 20.42 -5.36 12.96
N ALA A 241 19.26 -4.90 13.49
CA ALA A 241 17.99 -5.57 13.34
C ALA A 241 17.45 -5.54 11.90
N GLN A 242 17.93 -4.61 11.08
CA GLN A 242 17.39 -4.42 9.74
C GLN A 242 17.62 -5.62 8.83
N ARG A 243 16.55 -6.18 8.27
CA ARG A 243 16.64 -7.10 7.14
C ARG A 243 16.88 -6.30 5.87
N ARG A 244 17.97 -6.62 5.18
CA ARG A 244 18.36 -5.90 3.96
C ARG A 244 17.78 -6.53 2.69
N ASN A 245 17.40 -7.79 2.75
CA ASN A 245 16.91 -8.56 1.60
C ASN A 245 15.40 -8.79 1.76
N LEU A 246 14.61 -8.03 1.03
CA LEU A 246 13.16 -7.99 1.19
C LEU A 246 12.47 -8.40 -0.11
N TRP A 247 11.78 -9.54 -0.09
CA TRP A 247 10.89 -9.90 -1.19
C TRP A 247 9.52 -9.24 -0.99
N ARG A 248 8.81 -9.03 -2.08
CA ARG A 248 7.39 -8.66 -2.10
C ARG A 248 6.68 -9.36 -3.23
N ALA A 249 5.39 -9.64 -3.04
CA ALA A 249 4.52 -10.23 -4.04
C ALA A 249 3.10 -9.67 -3.87
N GLY A 250 2.35 -9.61 -4.96
CA GLY A 250 0.96 -9.19 -4.87
C GLY A 250 0.15 -9.59 -6.08
N LEU A 251 -1.17 -9.65 -5.87
CA LEU A 251 -2.19 -9.92 -6.88
C LEU A 251 -3.32 -8.94 -6.71
N SER A 252 -3.90 -8.48 -7.80
CA SER A 252 -5.07 -7.61 -7.77
C SER A 252 -6.03 -7.90 -8.93
N VAL A 253 -7.30 -7.56 -8.70
CA VAL A 253 -8.37 -7.68 -9.70
C VAL A 253 -9.18 -6.39 -9.69
N ASP A 254 -9.45 -5.87 -10.89
CA ASP A 254 -10.32 -4.75 -11.18
C ASP A 254 -11.55 -5.29 -11.93
N TRP A 255 -12.70 -5.26 -11.28
CA TRP A 255 -13.98 -5.68 -11.85
C TRP A 255 -14.77 -4.46 -12.32
N ARG A 256 -14.89 -4.31 -13.62
CA ARG A 256 -15.63 -3.19 -14.23
C ARG A 256 -17.15 -3.41 -14.12
N LEU A 257 -17.83 -2.50 -13.45
CA LEU A 257 -19.28 -2.52 -13.24
C LEU A 257 -20.04 -1.60 -14.21
N GLY A 258 -19.39 -1.12 -15.24
CA GLY A 258 -20.00 -0.22 -16.20
C GLY A 258 -18.97 0.74 -16.80
N GLN A 259 -19.41 1.87 -17.32
CA GLN A 259 -18.51 2.83 -17.98
C GLN A 259 -17.70 3.67 -16.98
N HIS A 260 -18.19 3.83 -15.76
CA HIS A 260 -17.60 4.75 -14.77
C HIS A 260 -17.08 4.06 -13.52
N TRP A 261 -17.60 2.91 -13.12
CA TRP A 261 -17.30 2.26 -11.87
C TRP A 261 -16.52 0.97 -12.05
N SER A 262 -15.58 0.74 -11.16
CA SER A 262 -14.96 -0.56 -10.92
C SER A 262 -14.89 -0.84 -9.43
N LEU A 263 -14.93 -2.14 -9.06
CA LEU A 263 -14.55 -2.63 -7.74
C LEU A 263 -13.18 -3.27 -7.85
N LEU A 264 -12.32 -3.01 -6.87
CA LEU A 264 -10.96 -3.52 -6.85
C LEU A 264 -10.71 -4.29 -5.55
N GLY A 265 -10.07 -5.45 -5.71
CA GLY A 265 -9.53 -6.24 -4.62
C GLY A 265 -8.06 -6.51 -4.87
N GLN A 266 -7.24 -6.41 -3.83
CA GLN A 266 -5.80 -6.57 -3.93
C GLN A 266 -5.24 -7.21 -2.67
N ILE A 267 -4.30 -8.14 -2.85
CA ILE A 267 -3.50 -8.74 -1.78
C ILE A 267 -2.04 -8.43 -2.06
N ASP A 268 -1.35 -7.91 -1.05
CA ASP A 268 0.08 -7.64 -1.04
C ASP A 268 0.76 -8.36 0.11
N GLY A 269 1.91 -8.94 -0.14
CA GLY A 269 2.76 -9.53 0.89
C GLY A 269 4.21 -9.09 0.74
N HIS A 270 4.90 -8.92 1.84
CA HIS A 270 6.32 -8.63 1.85
C HIS A 270 7.03 -9.23 3.07
N ALA A 271 8.34 -9.42 2.96
CA ALA A 271 9.16 -9.86 4.08
C ALA A 271 9.09 -8.86 5.25
N GLY A 272 9.18 -9.35 6.47
CA GLY A 272 9.41 -8.50 7.64
C GLY A 272 10.68 -7.66 7.46
N VAL A 273 10.64 -6.40 7.87
CA VAL A 273 11.73 -5.43 7.64
C VAL A 273 12.83 -5.49 8.70
N VAL A 274 12.52 -6.08 9.84
CA VAL A 274 13.47 -6.31 10.94
C VAL A 274 13.56 -7.79 11.29
N ASP A 275 14.69 -8.20 11.81
CA ASP A 275 14.90 -9.50 12.43
C ASP A 275 14.59 -9.38 13.91
N SER A 276 13.42 -9.85 14.31
CA SER A 276 12.86 -9.66 15.64
C SER A 276 12.17 -10.94 16.11
N ALA A 277 12.23 -11.21 17.39
CA ALA A 277 11.47 -12.26 18.04
C ALA A 277 10.01 -11.86 18.30
N LEU A 278 9.69 -10.55 18.21
CA LEU A 278 8.36 -10.02 18.39
C LEU A 278 7.48 -10.36 17.18
N GLY A 279 6.38 -11.08 17.42
CA GLY A 279 5.43 -11.46 16.36
C GLY A 279 4.87 -10.27 15.58
N ALA A 280 4.71 -9.15 16.28
CA ALA A 280 4.15 -7.91 15.75
C ALA A 280 4.98 -7.24 14.64
N ILE A 281 6.29 -7.41 14.61
CA ILE A 281 7.15 -6.65 13.68
C ILE A 281 8.15 -7.49 12.91
N GLY A 282 8.50 -8.71 13.37
CA GLY A 282 9.65 -9.42 12.82
C GLY A 282 9.40 -10.88 12.43
N ASP A 283 8.48 -11.58 13.06
CA ASP A 283 8.28 -13.02 12.86
C ASP A 283 7.44 -13.31 11.60
N GLY A 284 7.98 -13.00 10.42
CA GLY A 284 7.43 -13.43 9.16
C GLY A 284 6.90 -12.29 8.26
N PRO A 285 6.19 -12.65 7.18
CA PRO A 285 5.72 -11.67 6.20
C PRO A 285 4.51 -10.89 6.69
N SER A 286 4.42 -9.62 6.30
CA SER A 286 3.17 -8.87 6.32
C SER A 286 2.29 -9.27 5.15
N VAL A 287 0.97 -9.33 5.36
CA VAL A 287 -0.02 -9.59 4.31
C VAL A 287 -1.16 -8.59 4.43
N LEU A 288 -1.32 -7.77 3.41
CA LEU A 288 -2.30 -6.70 3.33
C LEU A 288 -3.43 -7.07 2.39
N LEU A 289 -4.67 -6.80 2.78
CA LEU A 289 -5.85 -6.85 1.93
C LEU A 289 -6.34 -5.43 1.67
N SER A 290 -6.38 -5.03 0.41
CA SER A 290 -6.98 -3.75 -0.01
C SER A 290 -8.28 -3.99 -0.74
N ILE A 291 -9.33 -3.27 -0.36
CA ILE A 291 -10.62 -3.28 -1.05
C ILE A 291 -10.99 -1.84 -1.37
N GLY A 292 -11.41 -1.60 -2.60
CA GLY A 292 -11.72 -0.25 -3.04
C GLY A 292 -12.63 -0.16 -4.25
N ALA A 293 -12.99 1.06 -4.56
CA ALA A 293 -13.75 1.41 -5.74
C ALA A 293 -13.00 2.48 -6.54
N ARG A 294 -13.14 2.38 -7.86
CA ARG A 294 -12.65 3.38 -8.82
C ARG A 294 -13.81 4.03 -9.52
N TYR A 295 -13.74 5.34 -9.65
CA TYR A 295 -14.68 6.11 -10.44
C TYR A 295 -13.97 6.90 -11.54
N ARG A 296 -14.44 6.76 -12.77
CA ARG A 296 -13.96 7.54 -13.91
C ARG A 296 -14.70 8.87 -13.96
N LEU A 297 -14.05 9.94 -13.54
CA LEU A 297 -14.57 11.31 -13.55
C LEU A 297 -14.69 11.82 -14.99
N THR A 298 -13.66 11.59 -15.81
CA THR A 298 -13.59 11.92 -17.24
C THR A 298 -12.73 10.86 -17.94
N PRO A 299 -12.60 10.85 -19.27
CA PRO A 299 -11.67 9.96 -19.96
C PRO A 299 -10.21 10.05 -19.46
N ARG A 300 -9.83 11.20 -18.89
CA ARG A 300 -8.46 11.47 -18.42
C ARG A 300 -8.28 11.42 -16.91
N TRP A 301 -9.35 11.45 -16.13
CA TRP A 301 -9.29 11.52 -14.69
C TRP A 301 -10.01 10.36 -14.03
N LEU A 302 -9.32 9.69 -13.14
CA LEU A 302 -9.82 8.59 -12.32
C LEU A 302 -9.60 8.93 -10.84
N ILE A 303 -10.52 8.52 -10.01
CA ILE A 303 -10.38 8.56 -8.55
C ILE A 303 -10.56 7.16 -7.99
N ASP A 304 -9.63 6.70 -7.16
CA ASP A 304 -9.73 5.49 -6.38
C ASP A 304 -9.95 5.85 -4.91
N VAL A 305 -10.82 5.13 -4.23
CA VAL A 305 -10.98 5.19 -2.77
C VAL A 305 -10.93 3.76 -2.26
N SER A 306 -10.12 3.51 -1.24
CA SER A 306 -9.94 2.17 -0.70
C SER A 306 -9.53 2.21 0.77
N PHE A 307 -9.69 1.07 1.43
CA PHE A 307 -9.10 0.81 2.72
C PHE A 307 -8.19 -0.41 2.64
N VAL A 308 -7.23 -0.47 3.53
CA VAL A 308 -6.28 -1.57 3.68
C VAL A 308 -6.36 -2.09 5.10
N GLU A 309 -6.49 -3.39 5.20
CA GLU A 309 -6.47 -4.15 6.45
C GLU A 309 -5.30 -5.11 6.44
N ASP A 310 -4.75 -5.39 7.61
CA ASP A 310 -3.76 -6.43 7.73
C ASP A 310 -4.45 -7.79 7.95
N ILE A 311 -4.14 -8.79 7.11
CA ILE A 311 -4.66 -10.15 7.28
C ILE A 311 -3.85 -10.90 8.35
N ARG A 312 -2.60 -10.56 8.52
CA ARG A 312 -1.74 -11.06 9.57
C ARG A 312 -1.61 -9.97 10.63
N VAL A 313 -2.39 -10.11 11.69
CA VAL A 313 -2.54 -9.14 12.77
C VAL A 313 -1.18 -8.62 13.27
N GLU A 314 -1.09 -7.30 13.44
CA GLU A 314 0.03 -6.53 14.01
C GLU A 314 1.25 -6.31 13.09
N THR A 315 1.31 -6.90 11.89
CA THR A 315 2.46 -6.72 10.96
C THR A 315 2.33 -5.49 10.06
N ALA A 316 1.18 -4.82 10.11
CA ALA A 316 0.86 -3.59 9.38
C ALA A 316 -0.07 -2.71 10.24
N PRO A 317 -0.43 -1.50 9.80
CA PRO A 317 -1.42 -0.68 10.50
C PRO A 317 -2.77 -1.40 10.64
N ASP A 318 -3.47 -1.17 11.75
CA ASP A 318 -4.81 -1.72 12.02
C ASP A 318 -5.76 -1.44 10.86
N ILE A 319 -5.76 -0.22 10.36
CA ILE A 319 -6.49 0.18 9.16
C ILE A 319 -5.77 1.35 8.48
N THR A 320 -5.81 1.34 7.15
CA THR A 320 -5.36 2.47 6.34
C THR A 320 -6.48 2.91 5.39
N PHE A 321 -6.91 4.15 5.48
CA PHE A 321 -7.79 4.79 4.51
C PHE A 321 -6.95 5.49 3.45
N GLN A 322 -7.35 5.36 2.18
CA GLN A 322 -6.58 5.94 1.09
C GLN A 322 -7.43 6.38 -0.09
N ALA A 323 -6.95 7.40 -0.78
CA ALA A 323 -7.52 7.89 -2.02
C ALA A 323 -6.42 8.22 -3.03
N THR A 324 -6.67 7.96 -4.31
CA THR A 324 -5.75 8.27 -5.39
C THR A 324 -6.47 8.99 -6.52
N LEU A 325 -6.03 10.19 -6.85
CA LEU A 325 -6.44 10.88 -8.06
C LEU A 325 -5.39 10.59 -9.14
N ARG A 326 -5.83 10.06 -10.29
CA ARG A 326 -4.96 9.71 -11.42
C ARG A 326 -5.32 10.54 -12.64
N TRP A 327 -4.31 11.01 -13.34
CA TRP A 327 -4.43 11.67 -14.64
C TRP A 327 -3.65 10.89 -15.69
N GLN A 328 -4.24 10.78 -16.88
CA GLN A 328 -3.65 10.15 -18.06
C GLN A 328 -3.92 11.02 -19.31
N PRO A 329 -3.08 10.93 -20.36
CA PRO A 329 -3.22 11.75 -21.58
C PRO A 329 -4.49 11.48 -22.38
#